data_e8c09aa4a596a8695269155a22101d74
#
_entry.id   e8c09aa4a596a8695269155a22101d74
#
_cell.length_a   1.000
_cell.length_b   1.000
_cell.length_c   1.000
_cell.angle_alpha   90.00
_cell.angle_beta   90.00
_cell.angle_gamma   90.00
#
_symmetry.space_group_name_H-M   'P 1'
#
loop_
_entity.id
_entity.type
_entity.pdbx_description
1 polymer ?
#
loop_
_entity_poly.entity_id
_entity_poly.type
_entity_poly.pdbx_seq_one_letter_code
_entity_poly.pdbx_strand_id
1 'polypeptide(L)' 'MSICYTKLLMLLEENGYTSYRIRQEKLMGQGTLTAIKNGTGGLDAKTLNRLCKVLNCQPGDLMEYVDDEILPSD' A
#
# COMPACT_ATOMS: atom_id res chain seq x y z
N MET A 1 3.29 -4.85 -16.33
CA MET A 1 3.96 -3.87 -15.46
C MET A 1 2.96 -3.23 -14.53
N SER A 2 3.34 -3.10 -13.28
CA SER A 2 2.43 -2.59 -12.29
C SER A 2 3.19 -2.16 -11.04
N ILE A 3 2.49 -1.38 -10.23
CA ILE A 3 3.01 -0.98 -8.93
C ILE A 3 2.52 -2.00 -7.90
N CYS A 4 3.44 -2.49 -7.11
CA CYS A 4 3.15 -3.49 -6.08
C CYS A 4 3.15 -2.82 -4.71
N TYR A 5 2.16 -3.12 -3.89
CA TYR A 5 2.00 -2.52 -2.57
C TYR A 5 2.23 -3.51 -1.44
N THR A 6 2.91 -4.59 -1.72
CA THR A 6 3.17 -5.61 -0.69
C THR A 6 3.93 -5.02 0.49
N LYS A 7 4.90 -4.12 0.21
CA LYS A 7 5.66 -3.49 1.27
C LYS A 7 4.77 -2.68 2.21
N LEU A 8 3.79 -1.98 1.66
CA LEU A 8 2.85 -1.22 2.46
C LEU A 8 2.05 -2.12 3.38
N LEU A 9 1.54 -3.22 2.85
CA LEU A 9 0.75 -4.14 3.64
C LEU A 9 1.57 -4.74 4.77
N MET A 10 2.83 -5.06 4.49
CA MET A 10 3.72 -5.59 5.52
C MET A 10 4.01 -4.56 6.61
N LEU A 11 4.26 -3.31 6.22
CA LEU A 11 4.51 -2.25 7.20
C LEU A 11 3.30 -2.00 8.08
N LEU A 12 2.12 -2.01 7.49
CA LEU A 12 0.90 -1.82 8.26
C LEU A 12 0.75 -2.93 9.29
N GLU A 13 1.00 -4.17 8.88
CA GLU A 13 0.90 -5.30 9.77
C GLU A 13 1.93 -5.21 10.89
N GLU A 14 3.17 -4.85 10.55
CA GLU A 14 4.23 -4.74 11.53
C GLU A 14 3.96 -3.66 12.57
N ASN A 15 3.20 -2.65 12.19
CA ASN A 15 2.86 -1.56 13.09
C ASN A 15 1.51 -1.75 13.77
N GLY A 16 0.92 -2.93 13.62
CA GLY A 16 -0.32 -3.24 14.28
C GLY A 16 -1.56 -2.64 13.65
N TYR A 17 -1.48 -2.24 12.39
CA TYR A 17 -2.62 -1.65 11.70
C TYR A 17 -3.47 -2.72 11.05
N THR A 18 -4.55 -3.09 11.73
CA THR A 18 -5.54 -3.98 11.13
C THR A 18 -6.46 -3.18 10.22
N SER A 19 -7.28 -3.88 9.43
CA SER A 19 -8.26 -3.20 8.59
C SER A 19 -9.19 -2.32 9.41
N TYR A 20 -9.56 -2.79 10.59
CA TYR A 20 -10.40 -2.01 11.51
C TYR A 20 -9.70 -0.73 11.91
N ARG A 21 -8.45 -0.82 12.31
CA ARG A 21 -7.70 0.34 12.78
C ARG A 21 -7.44 1.33 11.65
N ILE A 22 -7.20 0.83 10.45
CA ILE A 22 -7.01 1.68 9.29
C ILE A 22 -8.25 2.53 9.05
N ARG A 23 -9.43 1.95 9.19
CA ARG A 23 -10.68 2.68 9.03
C ARG A 23 -10.91 3.64 10.19
N GLN A 24 -10.60 3.21 11.41
CA GLN A 24 -10.76 4.03 12.60
C GLN A 24 -9.94 5.31 12.49
N GLU A 25 -8.70 5.18 12.07
CA GLU A 25 -7.79 6.33 11.98
C GLU A 25 -7.86 7.02 10.64
N LYS A 26 -8.72 6.52 9.76
CA LYS A 26 -8.94 7.12 8.44
C LYS A 26 -7.66 7.27 7.63
N LEU A 27 -6.80 6.24 7.70
CA LEU A 27 -5.57 6.24 6.92
C LEU A 27 -5.87 6.16 5.43
N MET A 28 -6.87 5.37 5.08
CA MET A 28 -7.33 5.28 3.69
C MET A 28 -8.75 4.72 3.68
N GLY A 29 -9.44 4.94 2.58
CA GLY A 29 -10.78 4.41 2.42
C GLY A 29 -10.76 2.90 2.27
N GLN A 30 -11.88 2.27 2.60
CA GLN A 30 -11.98 0.82 2.50
C GLN A 30 -11.84 0.35 1.06
N GLY A 31 -12.38 1.12 0.11
CA GLY A 31 -12.24 0.78 -1.31
C GLY A 31 -10.79 0.80 -1.73
N THR A 32 -10.03 1.79 -1.26
CA THR A 32 -8.61 1.90 -1.57
C THR A 32 -7.85 0.72 -1.00
N LEU A 33 -8.13 0.37 0.25
CA LEU A 33 -7.46 -0.76 0.89
C LEU A 33 -7.75 -2.07 0.16
N THR A 34 -9.00 -2.28 -0.22
CA THR A 34 -9.39 -3.48 -0.96
C THR A 34 -8.69 -3.53 -2.31
N ALA A 35 -8.63 -2.40 -3.02
CA ALA A 35 -7.98 -2.35 -4.32
C ALA A 35 -6.49 -2.64 -4.20
N ILE A 36 -5.86 -2.14 -3.15
CA ILE A 36 -4.44 -2.41 -2.93
C ILE A 36 -4.21 -3.89 -2.64
N LYS A 37 -5.05 -4.50 -1.83
CA LYS A 37 -4.94 -5.92 -1.52
C LYS A 37 -5.14 -6.79 -2.75
N ASN A 38 -6.01 -6.36 -3.65
CA ASN A 38 -6.29 -7.10 -4.87
C ASN A 38 -5.34 -6.77 -6.01
N GLY A 39 -4.50 -5.75 -5.82
CA GLY A 39 -3.57 -5.35 -6.87
C GLY A 39 -4.23 -4.59 -8.01
N THR A 40 -5.43 -4.03 -7.79
CA THR A 40 -6.18 -3.38 -8.85
C THR A 40 -6.25 -1.87 -8.73
N GLY A 41 -5.64 -1.30 -7.71
CA GLY A 41 -5.71 0.14 -7.52
C GLY A 41 -4.43 0.69 -6.98
N GLY A 42 -4.43 1.98 -6.73
CA GLY A 42 -3.25 2.66 -6.23
C GLY A 42 -3.59 3.74 -5.23
N LEU A 43 -2.55 4.38 -4.73
CA LEU A 43 -2.67 5.45 -3.77
C LEU A 43 -2.65 6.79 -4.48
N ASP A 44 -3.48 7.72 -4.04
CA ASP A 44 -3.34 9.09 -4.50
C ASP A 44 -2.28 9.78 -3.64
N ALA A 45 -1.82 10.95 -4.08
CA ALA A 45 -0.75 11.65 -3.40
C ALA A 45 -1.11 12.00 -1.96
N LYS A 46 -2.36 12.35 -1.73
CA LYS A 46 -2.82 12.74 -0.41
C LYS A 46 -2.73 11.58 0.57
N THR A 47 -3.20 10.42 0.17
CA THR A 47 -3.15 9.22 1.00
C THR A 47 -1.70 8.79 1.20
N LEU A 48 -0.89 8.87 0.15
CA LEU A 48 0.51 8.51 0.23
C LEU A 48 1.24 9.40 1.24
N ASN A 49 0.99 10.71 1.20
CA ASN A 49 1.59 11.62 2.17
C ASN A 49 1.19 11.25 3.60
N ARG A 50 -0.06 10.91 3.81
CA ARG A 50 -0.54 10.53 5.13
C ARG A 50 0.14 9.27 5.63
N LEU A 51 0.25 8.27 4.77
CA LEU A 51 0.88 7.01 5.15
C LEU A 51 2.35 7.20 5.46
N CYS A 52 3.05 7.99 4.66
CA CYS A 52 4.46 8.26 4.92
C CYS A 52 4.66 8.93 6.26
N LYS A 53 3.77 9.85 6.61
CA LYS A 53 3.85 10.54 7.89
C LYS A 53 3.56 9.60 9.05
N VAL A 54 2.49 8.82 8.94
CA VAL A 54 2.07 7.93 10.02
C VAL A 54 3.07 6.81 10.25
N LEU A 55 3.59 6.24 9.17
CA LEU A 55 4.53 5.14 9.25
C LEU A 55 5.99 5.60 9.31
N ASN A 56 6.21 6.91 9.19
CA ASN A 56 7.54 7.51 9.25
C ASN A 56 8.46 6.85 8.22
N CYS A 57 8.03 6.87 6.96
CA CYS A 57 8.78 6.21 5.89
C CYS A 57 8.67 7.03 4.61
N GLN A 58 9.35 6.55 3.58
CA GLN A 58 9.36 7.19 2.27
C GLN A 58 8.46 6.40 1.32
N PRO A 59 8.00 7.02 0.22
CA PRO A 59 7.17 6.31 -0.75
C PRO A 59 7.80 5.01 -1.25
N GLY A 60 9.11 4.98 -1.42
CA GLY A 60 9.79 3.78 -1.87
C GLY A 60 9.72 2.63 -0.89
N ASP A 61 9.36 2.91 0.37
CA ASP A 61 9.18 1.88 1.37
C ASP A 61 7.79 1.27 1.31
N LEU A 62 6.88 1.89 0.56
CA LEU A 62 5.48 1.48 0.50
C LEU A 62 5.13 0.79 -0.80
N MET A 63 5.82 1.12 -1.88
CA MET A 63 5.46 0.61 -3.19
C MET A 63 6.70 0.32 -4.01
N GLU A 64 6.51 -0.50 -5.02
CA GLU A 64 7.62 -0.90 -5.85
C GLU A 64 7.08 -1.20 -7.25
N TYR A 65 7.83 -0.82 -8.27
CA TYR A 65 7.44 -1.10 -9.64
C TYR A 65 7.89 -2.51 -10.00
N VAL A 66 6.99 -3.28 -10.54
CA VAL A 66 7.30 -4.62 -10.99
C VAL A 66 6.99 -4.71 -12.48
N ASP A 67 7.98 -5.11 -13.26
CA ASP A 67 7.80 -5.28 -14.68
C ASP A 67 7.41 -6.72 -14.96
N ASP A 68 6.18 -6.92 -15.39
CA ASP A 68 5.66 -8.25 -15.63
C ASP A 68 6.44 -9.02 -16.68
N GLU A 69 7.10 -8.30 -17.58
CA GLU A 69 7.88 -8.94 -18.64
C GLU A 69 9.13 -9.63 -18.11
N ILE A 70 9.60 -9.21 -16.95
CA ILE A 70 10.78 -9.79 -16.34
C ILE A 70 10.42 -11.04 -15.55
N LEU A 71 9.19 -11.16 -15.13
CA LEU A 71 8.79 -12.28 -14.30
C LEU A 71 8.78 -13.56 -15.12
N PRO A 72 9.33 -14.65 -14.58
CA PRO A 72 9.29 -15.94 -15.25
C PRO A 72 7.89 -16.47 -15.17
N SER A 73 7.14 -16.16 -16.12
CA SER A 73 5.76 -16.52 -16.06
C SER A 73 5.50 -17.88 -16.55
N ASP A 74 6.25 -18.38 -16.88
CA ASP A 74 5.92 -19.43 -17.31
C ASP A 74 5.94 -20.16 -17.18
#